data_85997d0002d7e3c4502a120f51f35177
#
_entry.id   85997d0002d7e3c4502a120f51f35177
#
_cell.length_a   1.000
_cell.length_b   1.000
_cell.length_c   1.000
_cell.angle_alpha   90.00
_cell.angle_beta   90.00
_cell.angle_gamma   90.00
#
_symmetry.space_group_name_H-M   'P 1'
#
loop_
_entity.id
_entity.type
_entity.pdbx_description
1 polymer ?
#
loop_
_entity_poly.entity_id
_entity_poly.type
_entity_poly.pdbx_seq_one_letter_code
_entity_poly.pdbx_strand_id
1 'polypeptide(L)'
;MDKFTEKAQQAMVSAQETALRMNHQQVDGEHLHFALLTQEEGLIPRLINVMGINIDWLINDVENVLKKQPAVYGATASGLYATRRLNEILLHAGDEAKKFKDEYVGVEHIYLALLRERKTPSEEIFRRYGINRENFLS
;
A
#
# COMPACT_ATOMS: atom_id res chain seq x y z
N MET A 1 20.20 5.88 0.28
CA MET A 1 18.84 5.80 0.79
C MET A 1 17.88 6.50 -0.14
N ASP A 2 16.79 5.85 -0.47
CA ASP A 2 15.83 6.44 -1.40
C ASP A 2 15.11 7.63 -0.78
N LYS A 3 14.82 8.61 -1.61
CA LYS A 3 14.07 9.80 -1.20
C LYS A 3 12.60 9.61 -1.51
N PHE A 4 11.78 9.58 -0.47
CA PHE A 4 10.34 9.44 -0.63
C PHE A 4 9.66 10.81 -0.68
N THR A 5 8.64 10.93 -1.54
CA THR A 5 7.83 12.15 -1.58
C THR A 5 7.07 12.32 -0.26
N GLU A 6 6.57 13.53 0.00
CA GLU A 6 5.74 13.76 1.18
C GLU A 6 4.52 12.87 1.20
N LYS A 7 3.85 12.70 0.06
CA LYS A 7 2.67 11.83 -0.01
C LYS A 7 3.03 10.38 0.28
N ALA A 8 4.18 9.90 -0.18
CA ALA A 8 4.64 8.55 0.12
C ALA A 8 4.92 8.40 1.62
N GLN A 9 5.57 9.39 2.24
CA GLN A 9 5.84 9.38 3.67
C GLN A 9 4.55 9.40 4.48
N GLN A 10 3.58 10.21 4.07
CA GLN A 10 2.27 10.26 4.72
C GLN A 10 1.56 8.92 4.66
N ALA A 11 1.65 8.22 3.52
CA ALA A 11 1.05 6.90 3.37
C ALA A 11 1.68 5.89 4.33
N MET A 12 2.99 5.96 4.53
CA MET A 12 3.67 5.06 5.46
C MET A 12 3.25 5.34 6.91
N VAL A 13 3.11 6.62 7.27
CA VAL A 13 2.62 7.00 8.61
C VAL A 13 1.17 6.51 8.79
N SER A 14 0.32 6.72 7.79
CA SER A 14 -1.07 6.26 7.86
C SER A 14 -1.18 4.75 7.99
N ALA A 15 -0.28 4.00 7.33
CA ALA A 15 -0.25 2.55 7.45
C ALA A 15 0.05 2.13 8.90
N GLN A 16 0.99 2.80 9.56
CA GLN A 16 1.32 2.55 10.96
C GLN A 16 0.12 2.87 11.86
N GLU A 17 -0.52 4.00 11.63
CA GLU A 17 -1.70 4.41 12.40
C GLU A 17 -2.84 3.41 12.25
N THR A 18 -3.05 2.89 11.04
CA THR A 18 -4.08 1.88 10.79
C THR A 18 -3.78 0.60 11.58
N ALA A 19 -2.53 0.15 11.56
CA ALA A 19 -2.14 -1.04 12.31
C ALA A 19 -2.39 -0.86 13.80
N LEU A 20 -2.04 0.29 14.36
CA LEU A 20 -2.30 0.59 15.77
C LEU A 20 -3.78 0.61 16.08
N ARG A 21 -4.57 1.28 15.24
CA ARG A 21 -6.02 1.40 15.45
C ARG A 21 -6.70 0.04 15.42
N MET A 22 -6.20 -0.88 14.61
CA MET A 22 -6.75 -2.22 14.49
C MET A 22 -6.13 -3.22 15.47
N ASN A 23 -5.26 -2.76 16.36
CA ASN A 23 -4.56 -3.59 17.34
C ASN A 23 -3.69 -4.68 16.72
N HIS A 24 -3.06 -4.35 15.60
CA HIS A 24 -2.08 -5.22 14.97
C HIS A 24 -0.69 -4.89 15.53
N GLN A 25 0.16 -5.90 15.66
CA GLN A 25 1.53 -5.71 16.14
C GLN A 25 2.51 -5.41 15.00
N GLN A 26 2.09 -5.65 13.77
CA GLN A 26 2.96 -5.45 12.61
C GLN A 26 2.28 -4.62 11.55
N VAL A 27 3.09 -3.89 10.79
CA VAL A 27 2.65 -3.14 9.60
C VAL A 27 3.09 -3.95 8.39
N ASP A 28 2.14 -4.30 7.54
CA ASP A 28 2.40 -5.12 6.36
C ASP A 28 1.91 -4.42 5.09
N GLY A 29 2.08 -5.08 3.97
CA GLY A 29 1.72 -4.54 2.66
C GLY A 29 0.28 -4.09 2.55
N GLU A 30 -0.68 -4.81 3.16
CA GLU A 30 -2.08 -4.43 3.08
C GLU A 30 -2.40 -3.18 3.89
N HIS A 31 -1.68 -2.90 4.98
CA HIS A 31 -1.81 -1.64 5.68
C HIS A 31 -1.40 -0.48 4.76
N LEU A 32 -0.31 -0.66 4.05
CA LEU A 32 0.16 0.35 3.11
C LEU A 32 -0.80 0.49 1.93
N HIS A 33 -1.31 -0.62 1.40
CA HIS A 33 -2.29 -0.62 0.32
C HIS A 33 -3.53 0.17 0.74
N PHE A 34 -4.05 -0.12 1.93
CA PHE A 34 -5.20 0.60 2.48
C PHE A 34 -4.91 2.10 2.61
N ALA A 35 -3.74 2.45 3.14
CA ALA A 35 -3.35 3.86 3.29
C ALA A 35 -3.30 4.58 1.94
N LEU A 36 -2.74 3.95 0.92
CA LEU A 36 -2.65 4.54 -0.42
C LEU A 36 -4.03 4.76 -1.04
N LEU A 37 -4.95 3.82 -0.83
CA LEU A 37 -6.30 3.91 -1.38
C LEU A 37 -7.16 4.95 -0.68
N THR A 38 -6.88 5.24 0.58
CA THR A 38 -7.70 6.16 1.39
C THR A 38 -7.07 7.54 1.57
N GLN A 39 -5.95 7.80 0.93
CA GLN A 39 -5.23 9.07 1.07
C GLN A 39 -6.04 10.21 0.46
N GLU A 40 -6.26 11.28 1.23
CA GLU A 40 -6.94 12.47 0.75
C GLU A 40 -6.16 13.12 -0.38
N GLU A 41 -6.86 13.50 -1.44
CA GLU A 41 -6.25 14.11 -2.61
C GLU A 41 -5.07 13.29 -3.14
N GLY A 42 -5.15 11.96 -2.95
CA GLY A 42 -4.08 11.07 -3.35
C GLY A 42 -4.14 10.73 -4.83
N LEU A 43 -2.97 10.46 -5.39
CA LEU A 43 -2.85 10.05 -6.79
C LEU A 43 -3.49 8.67 -7.02
N ILE A 44 -3.31 7.74 -6.09
CA ILE A 44 -3.79 6.37 -6.29
C ILE A 44 -5.33 6.31 -6.39
N PRO A 45 -6.10 6.93 -5.47
CA PRO A 45 -7.55 6.94 -5.63
C PRO A 45 -7.99 7.54 -6.96
N ARG A 46 -7.30 8.60 -7.41
CA ARG A 46 -7.61 9.25 -8.68
C ARG A 46 -7.38 8.32 -9.86
N LEU A 47 -6.24 7.60 -9.87
CA LEU A 47 -5.92 6.66 -10.95
C LEU A 47 -6.89 5.48 -10.97
N ILE A 48 -7.25 4.94 -9.81
CA ILE A 48 -8.23 3.86 -9.72
C ILE A 48 -9.58 4.32 -10.27
N ASN A 49 -9.98 5.54 -9.94
CA ASN A 49 -11.23 6.09 -10.43
C ASN A 49 -11.21 6.27 -11.96
N VAL A 50 -10.10 6.77 -12.50
CA VAL A 50 -9.93 6.93 -13.96
C VAL A 50 -9.99 5.58 -14.68
N MET A 51 -9.53 4.51 -14.03
CA MET A 51 -9.62 3.16 -14.58
C MET A 51 -11.04 2.59 -14.57
N GLY A 52 -12.00 3.33 -14.03
CA GLY A 52 -13.39 2.88 -13.97
C GLY A 52 -13.69 1.89 -12.87
N ILE A 53 -12.81 1.78 -11.89
CA ILE A 53 -12.97 0.84 -10.77
C ILE A 53 -13.65 1.57 -9.62
N ASN A 54 -14.60 0.88 -8.97
CA ASN A 54 -15.26 1.43 -7.78
C ASN A 54 -14.27 1.40 -6.61
N ILE A 55 -13.77 2.57 -6.25
CA ILE A 55 -12.74 2.70 -5.21
C ILE A 55 -13.25 2.21 -3.85
N ASP A 56 -14.52 2.43 -3.53
CA ASP A 56 -15.07 2.02 -2.24
C ASP A 56 -15.11 0.49 -2.11
N TRP A 57 -15.41 -0.21 -3.19
CA TRP A 57 -15.38 -1.68 -3.18
C TRP A 57 -13.96 -2.19 -2.97
N LEU A 58 -13.01 -1.57 -3.66
CA LEU A 58 -11.60 -1.94 -3.55
C LEU A 58 -11.09 -1.70 -2.12
N ILE A 59 -11.38 -0.55 -1.55
CA ILE A 59 -11.02 -0.22 -0.16
C ILE A 59 -11.62 -1.25 0.79
N ASN A 60 -12.90 -1.57 0.60
CA ASN A 60 -13.58 -2.52 1.46
C ASN A 60 -12.92 -3.90 1.43
N ASP A 61 -12.50 -4.35 0.24
CA ASP A 61 -11.84 -5.66 0.12
C ASP A 61 -10.49 -5.69 0.84
N VAL A 62 -9.71 -4.61 0.74
CA VAL A 62 -8.44 -4.52 1.46
C VAL A 62 -8.69 -4.45 2.96
N GLU A 63 -9.69 -3.67 3.38
CA GLU A 63 -10.04 -3.57 4.79
C GLU A 63 -10.46 -4.92 5.36
N ASN A 64 -11.20 -5.71 4.60
CA ASN A 64 -11.62 -7.04 5.04
C ASN A 64 -10.43 -7.97 5.26
N VAL A 65 -9.40 -7.86 4.44
CA VAL A 65 -8.16 -8.61 4.65
C VAL A 65 -7.53 -8.23 5.99
N LEU A 66 -7.47 -6.92 6.27
CA LEU A 66 -6.90 -6.43 7.52
C LEU A 66 -7.70 -6.89 8.73
N LYS A 67 -9.02 -6.89 8.64
CA LYS A 67 -9.90 -7.32 9.74
C LYS A 67 -9.71 -8.78 10.11
N LYS A 68 -9.24 -9.60 9.19
CA LYS A 68 -8.99 -11.03 9.45
C LYS A 68 -7.67 -11.30 10.16
N GLN A 69 -6.81 -10.30 10.26
CA GLN A 69 -5.53 -10.47 10.94
C GLN A 69 -5.73 -10.48 12.45
N PRO A 70 -4.93 -11.27 13.19
CA PRO A 70 -5.06 -11.33 14.65
C PRO A 70 -4.84 -9.97 15.29
N ALA A 71 -5.76 -9.61 16.20
CA ALA A 71 -5.62 -8.39 16.98
C ALA A 71 -4.95 -8.74 18.31
N VAL A 72 -4.03 -7.89 18.75
CA VAL A 72 -3.36 -8.02 20.04
C VAL A 72 -3.63 -6.76 20.82
N TYR A 73 -4.54 -6.85 21.79
CA TYR A 73 -4.93 -5.68 22.56
C TYR A 73 -3.82 -5.24 23.48
N GLY A 74 -3.68 -3.93 23.63
CA GLY A 74 -2.58 -3.37 24.38
C GLY A 74 -1.35 -3.09 23.55
N ALA A 75 -1.42 -3.29 22.22
CA ALA A 75 -0.30 -2.93 21.34
C ALA A 75 -0.03 -1.43 21.40
N THR A 76 1.24 -1.07 21.39
CA THR A 76 1.67 0.34 21.40
C THR A 76 2.58 0.59 20.20
N ALA A 77 2.80 1.89 19.92
CA ALA A 77 3.69 2.26 18.82
C ALA A 77 5.10 1.70 18.99
N SER A 78 5.56 1.56 20.23
CA SER A 78 6.90 1.02 20.50
C SER A 78 7.01 -0.49 20.25
N GLY A 79 5.86 -1.20 20.26
CA GLY A 79 5.82 -2.63 19.95
C GLY A 79 5.50 -2.92 18.49
N LEU A 80 5.23 -1.89 17.70
CA LEU A 80 4.88 -2.03 16.30
C LEU A 80 6.13 -2.19 15.45
N TYR A 81 6.13 -3.14 14.52
CA TYR A 81 7.27 -3.33 13.63
C TYR A 81 6.80 -3.55 12.19
N ALA A 82 7.68 -3.17 11.25
CA ALA A 82 7.43 -3.41 9.82
C ALA A 82 7.82 -4.84 9.47
N THR A 83 6.97 -5.51 8.68
CA THR A 83 7.30 -6.86 8.23
C THR A 83 8.45 -6.81 7.23
N ARG A 84 9.13 -7.94 7.06
CA ARG A 84 10.14 -8.08 6.02
C ARG A 84 9.54 -7.79 4.64
N ARG A 85 8.33 -8.26 4.41
CA ARG A 85 7.59 -8.03 3.16
C ARG A 85 7.40 -6.53 2.90
N LEU A 86 7.00 -5.78 3.93
CA LEU A 86 6.82 -4.32 3.77
C LEU A 86 8.14 -3.65 3.38
N ASN A 87 9.23 -4.03 4.03
CA ASN A 87 10.53 -3.48 3.70
C ASN A 87 10.94 -3.81 2.26
N GLU A 88 10.62 -5.01 1.78
CA GLU A 88 10.89 -5.41 0.39
C GLU A 88 10.04 -4.59 -0.59
N ILE A 89 8.78 -4.32 -0.25
CA ILE A 89 7.92 -3.47 -1.08
C ILE A 89 8.56 -2.09 -1.26
N LEU A 90 9.03 -1.50 -0.17
CA LEU A 90 9.65 -0.17 -0.23
C LEU A 90 10.96 -0.19 -1.03
N LEU A 91 11.74 -1.26 -0.91
CA LEU A 91 12.94 -1.44 -1.70
C LEU A 91 12.60 -1.53 -3.20
N HIS A 92 11.60 -2.32 -3.54
CA HIS A 92 11.16 -2.46 -4.93
C HIS A 92 10.56 -1.16 -5.47
N ALA A 93 9.92 -0.35 -4.61
CA ALA A 93 9.44 0.97 -5.03
C ALA A 93 10.60 1.85 -5.47
N GLY A 94 11.73 1.77 -4.75
CA GLY A 94 12.95 2.47 -5.16
C GLY A 94 13.44 2.01 -6.51
N ASP A 95 13.38 0.69 -6.78
CA ASP A 95 13.76 0.14 -8.09
C ASP A 95 12.84 0.67 -9.19
N GLU A 96 11.54 0.78 -8.93
CA GLU A 96 10.59 1.32 -9.90
C GLU A 96 10.92 2.78 -10.23
N ALA A 97 11.22 3.59 -9.21
CA ALA A 97 11.59 4.98 -9.43
C ALA A 97 12.82 5.08 -10.33
N LYS A 98 13.81 4.21 -10.12
CA LYS A 98 15.02 4.18 -10.96
C LYS A 98 14.70 3.82 -12.40
N LYS A 99 13.80 2.88 -12.63
CA LYS A 99 13.39 2.49 -13.99
C LYS A 99 12.81 3.67 -14.76
N PHE A 100 12.08 4.54 -14.08
CA PHE A 100 11.48 5.72 -14.70
C PHE A 100 12.40 6.94 -14.65
N LYS A 101 13.61 6.78 -14.09
CA LYS A 101 14.56 7.86 -13.91
C LYS A 101 14.00 9.00 -13.07
N ASP A 102 13.17 8.64 -12.10
CA ASP A 102 12.61 9.59 -11.15
C ASP A 102 13.55 9.72 -9.95
N GLU A 103 13.75 10.95 -9.50
CA GLU A 103 14.61 11.22 -8.36
C GLU A 103 13.96 10.78 -7.04
N TYR A 104 12.64 10.92 -6.95
CA TYR A 104 11.90 10.63 -5.73
C TYR A 104 11.00 9.41 -5.90
N VAL A 105 10.84 8.66 -4.81
CA VAL A 105 9.93 7.52 -4.75
C VAL A 105 8.56 8.04 -4.33
N GLY A 106 7.62 8.00 -5.25
CA GLY A 106 6.25 8.46 -5.01
C GLY A 106 5.31 7.32 -4.72
N VAL A 107 4.06 7.66 -4.45
CA VAL A 107 3.01 6.67 -4.18
C VAL A 107 2.79 5.74 -5.37
N GLU A 108 2.96 6.23 -6.59
CA GLU A 108 2.83 5.41 -7.81
C GLU A 108 3.89 4.31 -7.87
N HIS A 109 5.11 4.60 -7.44
CA HIS A 109 6.18 3.60 -7.39
C HIS A 109 5.88 2.53 -6.33
N ILE A 110 5.33 2.95 -5.21
CA ILE A 110 4.93 2.01 -4.15
C ILE A 110 3.80 1.11 -4.67
N TYR A 111 2.82 1.67 -5.37
CA TYR A 111 1.72 0.87 -5.92
C TYR A 111 2.22 -0.13 -6.96
N LEU A 112 3.16 0.27 -7.81
CA LEU A 112 3.80 -0.66 -8.76
C LEU A 112 4.52 -1.78 -8.03
N ALA A 113 5.17 -1.48 -6.90
CA ALA A 113 5.83 -2.50 -6.09
C ALA A 113 4.83 -3.49 -5.52
N LEU A 114 3.66 -3.01 -5.08
CA LEU A 114 2.57 -3.89 -4.63
C LEU A 114 2.08 -4.78 -5.77
N LEU A 115 1.96 -4.23 -6.97
CA LEU A 115 1.48 -4.98 -8.14
C LEU A 115 2.44 -6.10 -8.57
N ARG A 116 3.71 -5.99 -8.26
CA ARG A 116 4.68 -7.03 -8.66
C ARG A 116 4.78 -8.19 -7.67
N GLU A 117 4.16 -8.08 -6.51
CA GLU A 117 4.16 -9.16 -5.54
C GLU A 117 3.34 -10.35 -6.02
N ARG A 118 3.70 -11.55 -5.51
CA ARG A 118 3.00 -12.79 -5.84
C ARG A 118 2.54 -13.48 -4.56
N LYS A 119 1.43 -14.19 -4.65
CA LYS A 119 0.88 -14.99 -3.54
C LYS A 119 0.57 -14.15 -2.31
N THR A 120 -0.02 -12.98 -2.52
CA THR A 120 -0.42 -12.09 -1.44
C THR A 120 -1.91 -11.79 -1.55
N PRO A 121 -2.54 -11.36 -0.44
CA PRO A 121 -3.93 -10.92 -0.51
C PRO A 121 -4.14 -9.77 -1.49
N SER A 122 -3.18 -8.86 -1.59
CA SER A 122 -3.27 -7.76 -2.54
C SER A 122 -3.24 -8.25 -3.99
N GLU A 123 -2.43 -9.27 -4.29
CA GLU A 123 -2.42 -9.85 -5.64
C GLU A 123 -3.80 -10.39 -6.02
N GLU A 124 -4.44 -11.10 -5.10
CA GLU A 124 -5.77 -11.64 -5.35
C GLU A 124 -6.78 -10.53 -5.61
N ILE A 125 -6.70 -9.44 -4.84
CA ILE A 125 -7.56 -8.28 -5.01
C ILE A 125 -7.30 -7.63 -6.37
N PHE A 126 -6.05 -7.42 -6.74
CA PHE A 126 -5.70 -6.86 -8.05
C PHE A 126 -6.30 -7.68 -9.17
N ARG A 127 -6.21 -9.01 -9.07
CA ARG A 127 -6.76 -9.91 -10.09
C ARG A 127 -8.28 -9.76 -10.18
N ARG A 128 -8.95 -9.63 -9.04
CA ARG A 128 -10.41 -9.48 -8.99
C ARG A 128 -10.88 -8.23 -9.72
N TYR A 129 -10.12 -7.15 -9.61
CA TYR A 129 -10.48 -5.87 -10.25
C TYR A 129 -9.78 -5.65 -11.59
N GLY A 130 -8.99 -6.61 -12.02
CA GLY A 130 -8.28 -6.49 -13.30
C GLY A 130 -7.21 -5.43 -13.31
N ILE A 131 -6.61 -5.14 -12.15
CA ILE A 131 -5.54 -4.15 -12.06
C ILE A 131 -4.21 -4.86 -12.29
N ASN A 132 -3.45 -4.37 -13.26
CA ASN A 132 -2.11 -4.87 -13.53
C ASN A 132 -1.19 -3.70 -13.88
N ARG A 133 0.09 -3.99 -14.02
CA ARG A 133 1.08 -2.95 -14.30
C ARG A 133 0.74 -2.17 -15.57
N GLU A 134 0.33 -2.88 -16.63
CA GLU A 134 0.08 -2.25 -17.92
C GLU A 134 -1.07 -1.24 -17.86
N ASN A 135 -2.20 -1.64 -17.29
CA ASN A 135 -3.34 -0.75 -17.26
C ASN A 135 -3.20 0.34 -16.20
N PHE A 136 -2.42 0.09 -15.14
CA PHE A 136 -2.14 1.12 -14.15
C PHE A 136 -1.27 2.23 -14.77
N LEU A 137 -0.33 1.86 -15.63
CA LEU A 137 0.59 2.83 -16.27
C LEU A 137 -0.03 3.54 -17.49
N SER A 138 -1.12 3.05 -18.03
CA SER A 138 -1.73 3.64 -19.23
C SER A 138 -2.68 4.85 -18.95
#